data_dbd4901047578b8ed813cf5867f77ecb
#
_entry.id   dbd4901047578b8ed813cf5867f77ecb
#
_cell.length_a   1.000
_cell.length_b   1.000
_cell.length_c   1.000
_cell.angle_alpha   90.00
_cell.angle_beta   90.00
_cell.angle_gamma   90.00
#
_symmetry.space_group_name_H-M   'P 1'
#
loop_
_entity.id
_entity.type
_entity.pdbx_description
1 polymer ?
#
loop_
_entity_poly.entity_id
_entity_poly.type
_entity_poly.pdbx_seq_one_letter_code
_entity_poly.pdbx_strand_id
1 'polypeptide(L)'
;ANNRMEIEYGPEWGGSSMRVRIAKFEDIGHGKTIQHWHASEVALYPIDPLTGAPAALPGLLEAVPTVGHSSIVWETIGVQADTWFHHVWLEAERTKHRRVGYGNRHWQTCFLPWFWLPDHWAQWMPEYEPLDKEEVDIQRRFTLSMEQMAWRRGKIEELNVEYPGQARKAFLQMYPATADEPFLLAGTCVFPDQALEEMLRQERPPSLGFNIVQTGQWRCNLVEEKHLDAAAMVVWEPPRGGCEYTIGVDVSRGVGRDD
;
A
#
# COMPACT_ATOMS: atom_id res chain seq x y z
N ALA A 1 18.20 33.08 17.63
CA ALA A 1 16.85 32.52 17.75
C ALA A 1 16.96 31.02 17.60
N ASN A 2 16.70 30.26 18.67
CA ASN A 2 16.66 28.80 18.58
C ASN A 2 15.51 28.38 17.63
N ASN A 3 15.88 28.05 16.43
CA ASN A 3 14.93 27.46 15.50
C ASN A 3 14.66 26.00 15.96
N ARG A 4 13.55 25.79 16.66
CA ARG A 4 13.17 24.47 17.20
C ARG A 4 13.00 23.38 16.14
N MET A 5 13.09 23.74 14.85
CA MET A 5 12.96 22.83 13.72
C MET A 5 14.30 22.41 13.10
N GLU A 6 15.41 22.83 13.66
CA GLU A 6 16.74 22.49 13.16
C GLU A 6 17.69 22.23 14.33
N ILE A 7 18.41 21.13 14.26
CA ILE A 7 19.46 20.73 15.19
C ILE A 7 20.74 20.65 14.37
N GLU A 8 21.73 21.42 14.78
CA GLU A 8 23.09 21.34 14.22
C GLU A 8 24.00 20.59 15.19
N TYR A 9 24.72 19.63 14.68
CA TYR A 9 25.69 18.86 15.43
C TYR A 9 27.07 19.48 15.26
N GLY A 10 27.85 19.51 16.33
CA GLY A 10 29.19 20.08 16.31
C GLY A 10 30.16 19.33 15.37
N PRO A 11 31.36 19.94 15.12
CA PRO A 11 32.38 19.31 14.27
C PRO A 11 32.80 17.92 14.73
N GLU A 12 32.74 17.67 16.03
CA GLU A 12 33.00 16.33 16.63
C GLU A 12 32.00 15.26 16.18
N TRP A 13 30.83 15.66 15.65
CA TRP A 13 29.80 14.81 15.08
C TRP A 13 29.68 14.99 13.54
N GLY A 14 30.76 15.44 12.90
CA GLY A 14 30.82 15.63 11.46
C GLY A 14 30.10 16.87 10.92
N GLY A 15 29.64 17.78 11.78
CA GLY A 15 28.93 19.02 11.35
C GLY A 15 27.58 18.76 10.67
N SER A 16 26.94 17.63 10.97
CA SER A 16 25.65 17.26 10.39
C SER A 16 24.52 18.15 10.93
N SER A 17 23.41 18.24 10.21
CA SER A 17 22.19 18.87 10.72
C SER A 17 20.96 18.00 10.50
N MET A 18 20.03 18.08 11.44
CA MET A 18 18.71 17.48 11.32
C MET A 18 17.67 18.58 11.23
N ARG A 19 16.76 18.48 10.28
CA ARG A 19 15.69 19.46 10.06
C ARG A 19 14.34 18.80 10.03
N VAL A 20 13.36 19.42 10.73
CA VAL A 20 11.95 19.04 10.64
C VAL A 20 11.23 20.09 9.80
N ARG A 21 10.43 19.66 8.86
CA ARG A 21 9.65 20.54 7.97
C ARG A 21 8.22 20.03 7.85
N ILE A 22 7.31 20.96 7.58
CA ILE A 22 5.91 20.64 7.29
C ILE A 22 5.79 20.52 5.77
N ALA A 23 5.21 19.44 5.28
CA ALA A 23 5.07 19.13 3.85
C ALA A 23 3.97 19.95 3.13
N LYS A 24 3.87 21.24 3.44
CA LYS A 24 2.90 22.16 2.82
C LYS A 24 3.48 22.97 1.65
N PHE A 25 4.79 22.94 1.48
CA PHE A 25 5.51 23.82 0.56
C PHE A 25 6.19 22.98 -0.52
N GLU A 26 6.06 23.41 -1.76
CA GLU A 26 6.65 22.76 -2.95
C GLU A 26 8.17 22.93 -3.01
N ASP A 27 8.72 23.95 -2.34
CA ASP A 27 10.14 24.29 -2.35
C ASP A 27 10.97 23.53 -1.29
N ILE A 28 10.36 22.59 -0.57
CA ILE A 28 11.07 21.77 0.42
C ILE A 28 12.12 20.92 -0.31
N GLY A 29 13.38 21.06 0.13
CA GLY A 29 14.49 20.30 -0.45
C GLY A 29 15.28 21.08 -1.51
N HIS A 30 14.74 22.13 -2.11
CA HIS A 30 15.44 22.91 -3.13
C HIS A 30 16.75 23.50 -2.60
N GLY A 31 17.84 23.35 -3.38
CA GLY A 31 19.16 23.84 -3.04
C GLY A 31 19.81 23.15 -1.82
N LYS A 32 19.35 21.97 -1.46
CA LYS A 32 19.90 21.14 -0.38
C LYS A 32 20.32 19.77 -0.89
N THR A 33 21.31 19.18 -0.21
CA THR A 33 21.63 17.75 -0.33
C THR A 33 21.20 17.08 0.97
N ILE A 34 20.28 16.13 0.86
CA ILE A 34 19.70 15.42 2.00
C ILE A 34 20.20 13.99 1.94
N GLN A 35 20.92 13.52 2.95
CA GLN A 35 21.41 12.13 2.98
C GLN A 35 20.34 11.16 3.47
N HIS A 36 19.59 11.54 4.51
CA HIS A 36 18.54 10.71 5.08
C HIS A 36 17.24 11.51 5.17
N TRP A 37 16.22 10.99 4.57
CA TRP A 37 14.90 11.62 4.59
C TRP A 37 13.85 10.64 5.09
N HIS A 38 13.09 11.09 6.10
CA HIS A 38 11.92 10.40 6.60
C HIS A 38 10.69 11.28 6.37
N ALA A 39 9.71 10.77 5.63
CA ALA A 39 8.41 11.38 5.41
C ALA A 39 7.35 10.64 6.22
N SER A 40 6.79 11.31 7.21
CA SER A 40 5.69 10.79 8.03
C SER A 40 4.36 11.15 7.38
N GLU A 41 3.44 10.19 7.33
CA GLU A 41 2.09 10.32 6.75
C GLU A 41 2.10 10.83 5.29
N VAL A 42 2.99 10.27 4.48
CA VAL A 42 3.23 10.76 3.10
C VAL A 42 1.99 10.70 2.21
N ALA A 43 1.07 9.78 2.45
CA ALA A 43 -0.20 9.69 1.70
C ALA A 43 -1.17 10.86 1.99
N LEU A 44 -0.94 11.61 3.08
CA LEU A 44 -1.73 12.78 3.47
C LEU A 44 -1.13 14.10 2.99
N TYR A 45 -0.02 14.07 2.28
CA TYR A 45 0.60 15.30 1.76
C TYR A 45 -0.30 15.99 0.73
N PRO A 46 -0.26 17.33 0.66
CA PRO A 46 -0.99 18.06 -0.36
C PRO A 46 -0.65 17.58 -1.77
N ILE A 47 -1.68 17.26 -2.53
CA ILE A 47 -1.57 16.70 -3.87
C ILE A 47 -1.54 17.84 -4.90
N ASP A 48 -0.62 17.75 -5.84
CA ASP A 48 -0.64 18.56 -7.06
C ASP A 48 -1.77 18.08 -7.98
N PRO A 49 -2.73 18.95 -8.32
CA PRO A 49 -3.87 18.57 -9.14
C PRO A 49 -3.52 18.09 -10.55
N LEU A 50 -2.36 18.50 -11.06
CA LEU A 50 -1.93 18.14 -12.42
C LEU A 50 -1.32 16.75 -12.50
N THR A 51 -0.55 16.38 -11.46
CA THR A 51 0.19 15.11 -11.45
C THR A 51 -0.49 14.03 -10.60
N GLY A 52 -1.41 14.41 -9.71
CA GLY A 52 -2.01 13.51 -8.74
C GLY A 52 -1.04 13.00 -7.66
N ALA A 53 0.20 13.49 -7.64
CA ALA A 53 1.22 13.15 -6.67
C ALA A 53 1.42 14.28 -5.64
N PRO A 54 1.96 14.03 -4.44
CA PRO A 54 2.27 15.09 -3.51
C PRO A 54 3.27 16.12 -4.07
N ALA A 55 2.88 17.38 -4.04
CA ALA A 55 3.64 18.49 -4.66
C ALA A 55 5.06 18.64 -4.11
N ALA A 56 5.29 18.31 -2.83
CA ALA A 56 6.61 18.42 -2.19
C ALA A 56 7.61 17.32 -2.62
N LEU A 57 7.14 16.18 -3.17
CA LEU A 57 7.99 15.01 -3.39
C LEU A 57 9.06 15.20 -4.47
N PRO A 58 8.80 15.82 -5.65
CA PRO A 58 9.82 15.95 -6.68
C PRO A 58 11.09 16.64 -6.19
N GLY A 59 10.95 17.79 -5.51
CA GLY A 59 12.10 18.53 -4.97
C GLY A 59 12.87 17.77 -3.89
N LEU A 60 12.15 17.04 -3.03
CA LEU A 60 12.76 16.21 -1.99
C LEU A 60 13.49 14.99 -2.57
N LEU A 61 12.91 14.33 -3.57
CA LEU A 61 13.54 13.20 -4.24
C LEU A 61 14.84 13.60 -4.94
N GLU A 62 14.84 14.72 -5.62
CA GLU A 62 16.05 15.25 -6.28
C GLU A 62 17.13 15.68 -5.28
N ALA A 63 16.74 16.10 -4.08
CA ALA A 63 17.67 16.51 -3.03
C ALA A 63 18.43 15.32 -2.40
N VAL A 64 17.94 14.08 -2.56
CA VAL A 64 18.57 12.88 -1.99
C VAL A 64 19.41 12.18 -3.05
N PRO A 65 20.74 12.06 -2.89
CA PRO A 65 21.60 11.37 -3.86
C PRO A 65 21.20 9.90 -4.03
N THR A 66 21.33 9.40 -5.26
CA THR A 66 21.11 7.97 -5.57
C THR A 66 22.33 7.10 -5.31
N VAL A 67 23.43 7.70 -4.88
CA VAL A 67 24.72 7.04 -4.61
C VAL A 67 25.20 7.39 -3.22
N GLY A 68 25.99 6.52 -2.63
CA GLY A 68 26.55 6.70 -1.29
C GLY A 68 25.63 6.18 -0.18
N HIS A 69 25.78 6.75 1.02
CA HIS A 69 25.00 6.36 2.21
C HIS A 69 23.76 7.26 2.35
N SER A 70 22.82 7.12 1.42
CA SER A 70 21.56 7.84 1.49
C SER A 70 20.37 6.90 1.70
N SER A 71 19.34 7.38 2.37
CA SER A 71 18.11 6.62 2.57
C SER A 71 16.88 7.50 2.52
N ILE A 72 15.80 6.94 2.02
CA ILE A 72 14.46 7.53 2.05
C ILE A 72 13.53 6.54 2.72
N VAL A 73 12.82 6.99 3.73
CA VAL A 73 11.77 6.24 4.40
C VAL A 73 10.47 7.01 4.29
N TRP A 74 9.47 6.36 3.74
CA TRP A 74 8.10 6.87 3.74
C TRP A 74 7.25 5.99 4.62
N GLU A 75 6.54 6.60 5.54
CA GLU A 75 5.55 5.91 6.35
C GLU A 75 4.19 6.56 6.20
N THR A 76 3.15 5.78 6.29
CA THR A 76 1.77 6.26 6.30
C THR A 76 0.81 5.14 6.66
N ILE A 77 -0.40 5.52 7.09
CA ILE A 77 -1.55 4.63 7.02
C ILE A 77 -2.05 4.54 5.57
N GLY A 78 -2.68 3.42 5.20
CA GLY A 78 -3.36 3.31 3.90
C GLY A 78 -4.60 4.22 3.91
N VAL A 79 -4.72 5.11 2.92
CA VAL A 79 -5.77 6.13 2.95
C VAL A 79 -6.93 5.77 2.02
N GLN A 80 -6.64 5.33 0.81
CA GLN A 80 -7.66 5.05 -0.20
C GLN A 80 -7.08 4.24 -1.36
N ALA A 81 -7.92 3.38 -1.97
CA ALA A 81 -7.62 2.78 -3.26
C ALA A 81 -7.45 3.83 -4.35
N ASP A 82 -6.71 3.51 -5.39
CA ASP A 82 -6.44 4.36 -6.56
C ASP A 82 -5.83 5.74 -6.27
N THR A 83 -5.26 5.90 -5.06
CA THR A 83 -4.45 7.08 -4.74
C THR A 83 -3.02 6.90 -5.25
N TRP A 84 -2.30 8.02 -5.36
CA TRP A 84 -0.89 8.02 -5.68
C TRP A 84 -0.08 7.04 -4.80
N PHE A 85 -0.31 7.03 -3.49
CA PHE A 85 0.42 6.13 -2.58
C PHE A 85 0.08 4.67 -2.82
N HIS A 86 -1.19 4.35 -3.09
CA HIS A 86 -1.58 2.98 -3.44
C HIS A 86 -0.85 2.49 -4.70
N HIS A 87 -0.77 3.31 -5.73
CA HIS A 87 -0.01 2.96 -6.94
C HIS A 87 1.49 2.74 -6.67
N VAL A 88 2.10 3.61 -5.83
CA VAL A 88 3.50 3.44 -5.41
C VAL A 88 3.69 2.14 -4.64
N TRP A 89 2.76 1.80 -3.74
CA TRP A 89 2.79 0.55 -3.00
C TRP A 89 2.72 -0.67 -3.93
N LEU A 90 1.75 -0.71 -4.83
CA LEU A 90 1.57 -1.81 -5.78
C LEU A 90 2.80 -1.98 -6.70
N GLU A 91 3.37 -0.88 -7.18
CA GLU A 91 4.57 -0.95 -8.00
C GLU A 91 5.79 -1.45 -7.21
N ALA A 92 5.93 -1.02 -5.96
CA ALA A 92 6.99 -1.52 -5.07
C ALA A 92 6.84 -3.02 -4.80
N GLU A 93 5.61 -3.50 -4.53
CA GLU A 93 5.31 -4.93 -4.37
C GLU A 93 5.64 -5.72 -5.64
N ARG A 94 5.24 -5.21 -6.81
CA ARG A 94 5.52 -5.84 -8.11
C ARG A 94 7.01 -5.94 -8.42
N THR A 95 7.79 -4.99 -7.96
CA THR A 95 9.22 -4.89 -8.30
C THR A 95 10.15 -5.36 -7.18
N LYS A 96 9.66 -5.77 -6.04
CA LYS A 96 10.47 -6.12 -4.86
C LYS A 96 11.53 -7.22 -5.09
N HIS A 97 11.31 -8.09 -6.06
CA HIS A 97 12.24 -9.18 -6.41
C HIS A 97 13.23 -8.78 -7.51
N ARG A 98 13.10 -7.61 -8.12
CA ARG A 98 14.03 -7.15 -9.14
C ARG A 98 15.37 -6.79 -8.51
N ARG A 99 16.45 -7.23 -9.15
CA ARG A 99 17.78 -6.75 -8.78
C ARG A 99 17.92 -5.29 -9.17
N VAL A 100 18.30 -4.47 -8.19
CA VAL A 100 18.50 -3.04 -8.37
C VAL A 100 19.78 -2.82 -9.19
N GLY A 101 19.68 -2.11 -10.29
CA GLY A 101 20.84 -1.56 -11.00
C GLY A 101 21.42 -0.38 -10.19
N TYR A 102 22.73 -0.15 -10.34
CA TYR A 102 23.41 0.98 -9.69
C TYR A 102 22.77 2.31 -10.13
N GLY A 103 22.40 3.17 -9.20
CA GLY A 103 21.81 4.48 -9.48
C GLY A 103 20.29 4.52 -9.61
N ASN A 104 19.59 3.40 -9.56
CA ASN A 104 18.13 3.36 -9.56
C ASN A 104 17.57 3.31 -8.13
N ARG A 105 16.52 4.10 -7.86
CA ARG A 105 15.75 3.99 -6.62
C ARG A 105 14.75 2.85 -6.74
N HIS A 106 14.84 1.90 -5.83
CA HIS A 106 13.85 0.84 -5.68
C HIS A 106 13.22 0.94 -4.31
N TRP A 107 11.90 0.99 -4.29
CA TRP A 107 11.13 0.97 -3.07
C TRP A 107 11.02 -0.46 -2.57
N GLN A 108 11.20 -0.62 -1.27
CA GLN A 108 10.91 -1.86 -0.57
C GLN A 108 9.73 -1.61 0.36
N THR A 109 8.76 -2.49 0.30
CA THR A 109 7.58 -2.44 1.15
C THR A 109 7.86 -3.06 2.50
N CYS A 110 7.34 -2.43 3.55
CA CYS A 110 7.32 -2.97 4.90
C CYS A 110 5.93 -2.75 5.47
N PHE A 111 5.17 -3.81 5.67
CA PHE A 111 3.88 -3.75 6.30
C PHE A 111 3.98 -4.19 7.75
N LEU A 112 3.38 -3.40 8.65
CA LEU A 112 3.37 -3.64 10.10
C LEU A 112 1.92 -3.85 10.55
N PRO A 113 1.45 -5.10 10.69
CA PRO A 113 0.11 -5.37 11.18
C PRO A 113 -0.03 -4.96 12.65
N TRP A 114 -1.20 -4.49 13.05
CA TRP A 114 -1.45 -3.99 14.40
C TRP A 114 -1.08 -4.97 15.52
N PHE A 115 -1.22 -6.25 15.27
CA PHE A 115 -0.96 -7.28 16.29
C PHE A 115 0.53 -7.58 16.51
N TRP A 116 1.43 -6.98 15.74
CA TRP A 116 2.87 -7.03 15.99
C TRP A 116 3.34 -6.01 17.04
N LEU A 117 2.48 -5.07 17.43
CA LEU A 117 2.79 -4.01 18.38
C LEU A 117 2.26 -4.38 19.78
N PRO A 118 3.07 -5.00 20.67
CA PRO A 118 2.62 -5.48 21.96
C PRO A 118 2.04 -4.37 22.85
N ASP A 119 2.53 -3.15 22.71
CA ASP A 119 2.08 -1.99 23.49
C ASP A 119 0.57 -1.72 23.30
N HIS A 120 0.00 -2.17 22.19
CA HIS A 120 -1.43 -2.02 21.94
C HIS A 120 -2.27 -2.98 22.79
N TRP A 121 -1.87 -4.23 22.95
CA TRP A 121 -2.73 -5.30 23.46
C TRP A 121 -2.20 -6.05 24.68
N ALA A 122 -0.91 -5.95 25.02
CA ALA A 122 -0.31 -6.78 26.07
C ALA A 122 -0.91 -6.55 27.47
N GLN A 123 -1.54 -5.42 27.72
CA GLN A 123 -2.18 -5.08 29.00
C GLN A 123 -3.69 -5.34 29.01
N TRP A 124 -4.28 -5.79 27.90
CA TRP A 124 -5.68 -6.06 27.79
C TRP A 124 -6.04 -7.40 28.44
N MET A 125 -7.08 -7.40 29.25
CA MET A 125 -7.59 -8.64 29.82
C MET A 125 -8.48 -9.35 28.80
N PRO A 126 -8.34 -10.67 28.65
CA PRO A 126 -9.23 -11.43 27.79
C PRO A 126 -10.69 -11.28 28.24
N GLU A 127 -11.57 -10.95 27.32
CA GLU A 127 -12.99 -10.99 27.56
C GLU A 127 -13.49 -12.44 27.47
N TYR A 128 -14.45 -12.76 28.36
CA TYR A 128 -15.02 -14.10 28.39
C TYR A 128 -16.19 -14.30 27.42
N GLU A 129 -16.56 -13.26 26.68
CA GLU A 129 -17.59 -13.42 25.65
C GLU A 129 -17.07 -14.26 24.49
N PRO A 130 -17.86 -15.26 24.04
CA PRO A 130 -17.47 -16.09 22.91
C PRO A 130 -17.18 -15.25 21.67
N LEU A 131 -16.18 -15.66 20.91
CA LEU A 131 -15.91 -15.04 19.63
C LEU A 131 -17.04 -15.37 18.65
N ASP A 132 -17.44 -14.39 17.87
CA ASP A 132 -18.36 -14.60 16.76
C ASP A 132 -17.64 -15.34 15.61
N LYS A 133 -18.39 -15.69 14.56
CA LYS A 133 -17.85 -16.47 13.44
C LYS A 133 -16.70 -15.75 12.75
N GLU A 134 -16.83 -14.45 12.54
CA GLU A 134 -15.81 -13.64 11.90
C GLU A 134 -14.55 -13.52 12.75
N GLU A 135 -14.72 -13.27 14.04
CA GLU A 135 -13.62 -13.19 15.00
C GLU A 135 -12.85 -14.50 15.08
N VAL A 136 -13.55 -15.64 15.05
CA VAL A 136 -12.91 -16.96 14.97
C VAL A 136 -12.09 -17.11 13.70
N ASP A 137 -12.60 -16.63 12.56
CA ASP A 137 -11.88 -16.70 11.28
C ASP A 137 -10.63 -15.81 11.30
N ILE A 138 -10.73 -14.58 11.79
CA ILE A 138 -9.59 -13.66 11.95
C ILE A 138 -8.57 -14.24 12.93
N GLN A 139 -9.03 -14.72 14.10
CA GLN A 139 -8.14 -15.32 15.10
C GLN A 139 -7.35 -16.47 14.52
N ARG A 140 -7.99 -17.36 13.76
CA ARG A 140 -7.32 -18.51 13.11
C ARG A 140 -6.36 -18.07 12.03
N ARG A 141 -6.79 -17.15 11.18
CA ARG A 141 -5.98 -16.68 10.04
C ARG A 141 -4.66 -16.06 10.48
N PHE A 142 -4.67 -15.29 11.55
CA PHE A 142 -3.49 -14.57 12.04
C PHE A 142 -2.91 -15.15 13.33
N THR A 143 -3.48 -16.24 13.86
CA THR A 143 -3.06 -16.90 15.10
C THR A 143 -3.04 -15.91 16.28
N LEU A 144 -4.11 -15.14 16.43
CA LEU A 144 -4.23 -14.10 17.44
C LEU A 144 -4.52 -14.67 18.82
N SER A 145 -3.97 -14.01 19.86
CA SER A 145 -4.30 -14.32 21.25
C SER A 145 -5.65 -13.73 21.66
N MET A 146 -6.17 -14.16 22.81
CA MET A 146 -7.43 -13.60 23.34
C MET A 146 -7.27 -12.15 23.79
N GLU A 147 -6.08 -11.76 24.25
CA GLU A 147 -5.75 -10.37 24.58
C GLU A 147 -5.82 -9.48 23.34
N GLN A 148 -5.28 -9.96 22.21
CA GLN A 148 -5.38 -9.26 20.94
C GLN A 148 -6.82 -9.12 20.47
N MET A 149 -7.63 -10.16 20.63
CA MET A 149 -9.06 -10.11 20.29
C MET A 149 -9.83 -9.14 21.20
N ALA A 150 -9.54 -9.13 22.50
CA ALA A 150 -10.15 -8.18 23.43
C ALA A 150 -9.78 -6.74 23.09
N TRP A 151 -8.51 -6.48 22.79
CA TRP A 151 -8.07 -5.16 22.34
C TRP A 151 -8.78 -4.73 21.05
N ARG A 152 -8.89 -5.63 20.07
CA ARG A 152 -9.58 -5.34 18.81
C ARG A 152 -11.04 -4.92 19.04
N ARG A 153 -11.77 -5.63 19.91
CA ARG A 153 -13.15 -5.30 20.28
C ARG A 153 -13.24 -3.90 20.90
N GLY A 154 -12.47 -3.67 21.97
CA GLY A 154 -12.47 -2.39 22.65
C GLY A 154 -12.07 -1.24 21.72
N LYS A 155 -11.13 -1.46 20.80
CA LYS A 155 -10.73 -0.43 19.85
C LYS A 155 -11.82 -0.12 18.82
N ILE A 156 -12.56 -1.12 18.37
CA ILE A 156 -13.72 -0.92 17.49
C ILE A 156 -14.83 -0.16 18.24
N GLU A 157 -15.05 -0.45 19.53
CA GLU A 157 -16.02 0.28 20.37
C GLU A 157 -15.62 1.75 20.55
N GLU A 158 -14.35 2.04 20.84
CA GLU A 158 -13.83 3.41 20.88
C GLU A 158 -14.10 4.15 19.57
N LEU A 159 -13.73 3.53 18.45
CA LEU A 159 -13.92 4.11 17.12
C LEU A 159 -15.40 4.31 16.77
N ASN A 160 -16.31 3.54 17.37
CA ASN A 160 -17.75 3.75 17.13
C ASN A 160 -18.28 5.05 17.74
N VAL A 161 -17.58 5.63 18.72
CA VAL A 161 -17.88 6.96 19.25
C VAL A 161 -17.51 8.04 18.23
N GLU A 162 -16.36 7.89 17.58
CA GLU A 162 -15.84 8.86 16.62
C GLU A 162 -16.47 8.69 15.22
N TYR A 163 -16.72 7.44 14.82
CA TYR A 163 -17.24 7.05 13.50
C TYR A 163 -18.49 6.18 13.63
N PRO A 164 -19.66 6.72 14.09
CA PRO A 164 -20.86 5.95 14.32
C PRO A 164 -21.30 5.15 13.08
N GLY A 165 -21.44 3.83 13.23
CA GLY A 165 -21.82 2.92 12.16
C GLY A 165 -20.73 2.63 11.12
N GLN A 166 -19.53 3.20 11.28
CA GLN A 166 -18.37 2.97 10.42
C GLN A 166 -17.11 2.54 11.20
N ALA A 167 -17.26 2.24 12.48
CA ALA A 167 -16.14 1.92 13.37
C ALA A 167 -15.25 0.81 12.83
N ARG A 168 -15.86 -0.25 12.30
CA ARG A 168 -15.13 -1.37 11.73
C ARG A 168 -14.31 -0.97 10.49
N LYS A 169 -14.89 -0.16 9.62
CA LYS A 169 -14.19 0.39 8.45
C LYS A 169 -13.01 1.25 8.90
N ALA A 170 -13.22 2.13 9.87
CA ALA A 170 -12.17 2.94 10.46
C ALA A 170 -11.06 2.07 11.10
N PHE A 171 -11.45 0.99 11.79
CA PHE A 171 -10.48 0.05 12.36
C PHE A 171 -9.60 -0.59 11.30
N LEU A 172 -10.17 -1.15 10.23
CA LEU A 172 -9.41 -1.80 9.16
C LEU A 172 -8.47 -0.82 8.44
N GLN A 173 -8.84 0.45 8.36
CA GLN A 173 -8.00 1.49 7.79
C GLN A 173 -6.84 1.88 8.72
N MET A 174 -7.09 2.06 10.00
CA MET A 174 -6.10 2.54 10.97
C MET A 174 -5.25 1.41 11.55
N TYR A 175 -5.82 0.23 11.68
CA TYR A 175 -5.23 -0.96 12.30
C TYR A 175 -5.39 -2.19 11.40
N PRO A 176 -4.84 -2.17 10.19
CA PRO A 176 -5.00 -3.28 9.25
C PRO A 176 -4.25 -4.54 9.71
N ALA A 177 -4.82 -5.69 9.41
CA ALA A 177 -4.18 -6.99 9.56
C ALA A 177 -3.44 -7.45 8.31
N THR A 178 -3.81 -6.91 7.15
CA THR A 178 -3.11 -7.10 5.87
C THR A 178 -2.87 -5.77 5.16
N ALA A 179 -1.88 -5.75 4.28
CA ALA A 179 -1.51 -4.54 3.56
C ALA A 179 -2.61 -4.00 2.64
N ASP A 180 -3.54 -4.86 2.23
CA ASP A 180 -4.60 -4.51 1.28
C ASP A 180 -5.84 -3.93 1.97
N GLU A 181 -6.10 -4.32 3.22
CA GLU A 181 -7.29 -3.87 3.97
C GLU A 181 -7.52 -2.35 3.94
N PRO A 182 -6.50 -1.48 4.13
CA PRO A 182 -6.73 -0.05 4.15
C PRO A 182 -7.18 0.52 2.80
N PHE A 183 -6.83 -0.15 1.72
CA PHE A 183 -7.15 0.31 0.36
C PHE A 183 -8.52 -0.16 -0.12
N LEU A 184 -9.04 -1.27 0.40
CA LEU A 184 -10.34 -1.83 0.01
C LEU A 184 -11.53 -0.98 0.45
N LEU A 185 -11.36 -0.14 1.47
CA LEU A 185 -12.47 0.48 2.20
C LEU A 185 -12.83 1.87 1.72
N ALA A 186 -12.12 2.41 0.76
CA ALA A 186 -12.31 3.78 0.33
C ALA A 186 -12.98 3.86 -1.02
N GLY A 187 -14.16 4.42 -1.03
CA GLY A 187 -14.94 4.75 -2.23
C GLY A 187 -16.37 4.24 -2.15
N THR A 188 -17.24 4.87 -2.89
CA THR A 188 -18.55 4.33 -3.25
C THR A 188 -18.35 3.18 -4.25
N CYS A 189 -17.90 2.03 -3.76
CA CYS A 189 -17.80 0.86 -4.61
C CYS A 189 -19.20 0.41 -5.02
N VAL A 190 -19.37 0.07 -6.29
CA VAL A 190 -20.63 -0.49 -6.82
C VAL A 190 -20.96 -1.82 -6.14
N PHE A 191 -19.94 -2.52 -5.68
CA PHE A 191 -20.08 -3.78 -4.95
C PHE A 191 -20.02 -3.52 -3.44
N PRO A 192 -20.89 -4.16 -2.63
CA PRO A 192 -20.80 -4.11 -1.18
C PRO A 192 -19.43 -4.58 -0.68
N ASP A 193 -18.88 -3.89 0.31
CA ASP A 193 -17.56 -4.21 0.90
C ASP A 193 -17.48 -5.70 1.32
N GLN A 194 -18.56 -6.23 1.89
CA GLN A 194 -18.63 -7.65 2.28
C GLN A 194 -18.50 -8.61 1.09
N ALA A 195 -19.04 -8.25 -0.07
CA ALA A 195 -18.91 -9.06 -1.28
C ALA A 195 -17.47 -9.05 -1.81
N LEU A 196 -16.81 -7.90 -1.74
CA LEU A 196 -15.39 -7.77 -2.12
C LEU A 196 -14.48 -8.55 -1.19
N GLU A 197 -14.71 -8.48 0.13
CA GLU A 197 -13.97 -9.29 1.10
C GLU A 197 -14.12 -10.79 0.83
N GLU A 198 -15.33 -11.25 0.51
CA GLU A 198 -15.59 -12.66 0.19
C GLU A 198 -14.89 -13.07 -1.11
N MET A 199 -14.90 -12.23 -2.13
CA MET A 199 -14.19 -12.47 -3.40
C MET A 199 -12.67 -12.57 -3.17
N LEU A 200 -12.10 -11.69 -2.34
CA LEU A 200 -10.68 -11.73 -2.00
C LEU A 200 -10.29 -12.98 -1.22
N ARG A 201 -11.15 -13.46 -0.31
CA ARG A 201 -10.90 -14.75 0.38
C ARG A 201 -10.89 -15.93 -0.56
N GLN A 202 -11.55 -15.79 -1.71
CA GLN A 202 -11.61 -16.83 -2.75
C GLN A 202 -10.55 -16.63 -3.83
N GLU A 203 -9.73 -15.58 -3.72
CA GLU A 203 -8.66 -15.32 -4.67
C GLU A 203 -7.71 -16.52 -4.73
N ARG A 204 -7.45 -16.96 -5.94
CA ARG A 204 -6.48 -18.00 -6.25
C ARG A 204 -5.45 -17.43 -7.20
N PRO A 205 -4.19 -17.85 -7.11
CA PRO A 205 -3.22 -17.47 -8.12
C PRO A 205 -3.65 -18.01 -9.49
N PRO A 206 -3.36 -17.27 -10.57
CA PRO A 206 -3.60 -17.78 -11.92
C PRO A 206 -2.81 -19.06 -12.16
N SER A 207 -3.40 -19.98 -12.95
CA SER A 207 -2.83 -21.29 -13.22
C SER A 207 -1.91 -21.29 -14.45
N LEU A 208 -2.16 -20.43 -15.42
CA LEU A 208 -1.44 -20.34 -16.68
C LEU A 208 -1.16 -18.89 -17.06
N GLY A 209 -0.03 -18.65 -17.73
CA GLY A 209 0.34 -17.38 -18.34
C GLY A 209 0.58 -17.52 -19.83
N PHE A 210 0.27 -16.50 -20.59
CA PHE A 210 0.50 -16.45 -22.04
C PHE A 210 1.03 -15.10 -22.48
N ASN A 211 1.89 -15.13 -23.48
CA ASN A 211 2.24 -13.96 -24.25
C ASN A 211 1.48 -13.97 -25.58
N ILE A 212 1.06 -12.78 -26.01
CA ILE A 212 0.34 -12.60 -27.27
C ILE A 212 1.37 -12.27 -28.34
N VAL A 213 1.58 -13.18 -29.28
CA VAL A 213 2.51 -13.00 -30.39
C VAL A 213 1.73 -12.73 -31.67
N GLN A 214 1.92 -11.55 -32.24
CA GLN A 214 1.31 -11.20 -33.52
C GLN A 214 1.97 -11.98 -34.66
N THR A 215 1.17 -12.77 -35.38
CA THR A 215 1.62 -13.62 -36.50
C THR A 215 1.13 -13.13 -37.86
N GLY A 216 0.35 -12.04 -37.91
CA GLY A 216 -0.16 -11.41 -39.12
C GLY A 216 -0.96 -10.15 -38.79
N GLN A 217 -1.46 -9.46 -39.83
CA GLN A 217 -2.16 -8.18 -39.66
C GLN A 217 -3.38 -8.29 -38.69
N TRP A 218 -4.03 -9.45 -38.63
CA TRP A 218 -5.23 -9.71 -37.82
C TRP A 218 -5.18 -11.06 -37.08
N ARG A 219 -3.97 -11.63 -36.90
CA ARG A 219 -3.79 -12.95 -36.26
C ARG A 219 -2.75 -12.85 -35.16
N CYS A 220 -3.11 -13.39 -34.01
CA CYS A 220 -2.21 -13.56 -32.88
C CYS A 220 -2.22 -15.01 -32.42
N ASN A 221 -1.08 -15.48 -31.95
CA ASN A 221 -0.95 -16.76 -31.25
C ASN A 221 -0.67 -16.49 -29.79
N LEU A 222 -1.22 -17.37 -28.92
CA LEU A 222 -0.88 -17.42 -27.53
C LEU A 222 0.32 -18.35 -27.35
N VAL A 223 1.37 -17.85 -26.74
CA VAL A 223 2.57 -18.62 -26.39
C VAL A 223 2.62 -18.68 -24.86
N GLU A 224 2.69 -19.88 -24.32
CA GLU A 224 2.74 -20.10 -22.87
C GLU A 224 3.97 -19.41 -22.25
N GLU A 225 3.73 -18.67 -21.16
CA GLU A 225 4.74 -17.99 -20.35
C GLU A 225 4.82 -18.65 -18.98
N LYS A 226 6.01 -19.11 -18.61
CA LYS A 226 6.25 -19.82 -17.35
C LYS A 226 6.25 -18.89 -16.13
N HIS A 227 6.60 -17.62 -16.34
CA HIS A 227 6.61 -16.60 -15.30
C HIS A 227 5.33 -15.79 -15.40
N LEU A 228 4.39 -16.05 -14.50
CA LEU A 228 3.06 -15.44 -14.50
C LEU A 228 3.10 -13.91 -14.40
N ASP A 229 4.06 -13.37 -13.69
CA ASP A 229 4.35 -11.94 -13.55
C ASP A 229 4.89 -11.29 -14.83
N ALA A 230 5.39 -12.07 -15.78
CA ALA A 230 5.85 -11.61 -17.10
C ALA A 230 4.82 -11.88 -18.22
N ALA A 231 3.72 -12.58 -17.92
CA ALA A 231 2.70 -12.92 -18.89
C ALA A 231 1.84 -11.70 -19.26
N ALA A 232 1.56 -11.55 -20.56
CA ALA A 232 0.64 -10.52 -21.05
C ALA A 232 -0.83 -10.86 -20.76
N MET A 233 -1.13 -12.14 -20.58
CA MET A 233 -2.46 -12.66 -20.23
C MET A 233 -2.31 -13.79 -19.22
N VAL A 234 -3.09 -13.74 -18.14
CA VAL A 234 -3.14 -14.82 -17.14
C VAL A 234 -4.51 -15.47 -17.14
N VAL A 235 -4.53 -16.77 -16.87
CA VAL A 235 -5.73 -17.60 -16.89
C VAL A 235 -5.83 -18.35 -15.56
N TRP A 236 -6.95 -18.19 -14.86
CA TRP A 236 -7.24 -18.91 -13.62
C TRP A 236 -7.77 -20.32 -13.86
N GLU A 237 -8.70 -20.44 -14.81
CA GLU A 237 -9.24 -21.72 -15.22
C GLU A 237 -9.25 -21.81 -16.76
N PRO A 238 -8.67 -22.83 -17.36
CA PRO A 238 -8.75 -23.02 -18.80
C PRO A 238 -10.19 -23.34 -19.23
N PRO A 239 -10.56 -23.00 -20.48
CA PRO A 239 -11.89 -23.31 -21.00
C PRO A 239 -12.18 -24.81 -20.95
N ARG A 240 -13.40 -25.15 -20.56
CA ARG A 240 -13.88 -26.54 -20.51
C ARG A 240 -14.63 -26.89 -21.80
N GLY A 241 -14.38 -28.07 -22.36
CA GLY A 241 -15.11 -28.54 -23.53
C GLY A 241 -16.62 -28.64 -23.25
N GLY A 242 -17.45 -28.22 -24.20
CA GLY A 242 -18.90 -28.24 -24.09
C GLY A 242 -19.53 -27.07 -23.31
N CYS A 243 -18.75 -26.09 -22.86
CA CYS A 243 -19.25 -24.86 -22.26
C CYS A 243 -19.26 -23.72 -23.28
N GLU A 244 -20.27 -22.87 -23.19
CA GLU A 244 -20.30 -21.57 -23.87
C GLU A 244 -19.70 -20.51 -22.97
N TYR A 245 -18.89 -19.61 -23.55
CA TYR A 245 -18.21 -18.53 -22.84
C TYR A 245 -18.59 -17.19 -23.43
N THR A 246 -18.86 -16.23 -22.57
CA THR A 246 -19.07 -14.85 -22.96
C THR A 246 -17.84 -14.04 -22.59
N ILE A 247 -17.34 -13.22 -23.52
CA ILE A 247 -16.20 -12.33 -23.30
C ILE A 247 -16.73 -10.92 -23.12
N GLY A 248 -16.45 -10.33 -21.96
CA GLY A 248 -16.60 -8.89 -21.75
C GLY A 248 -15.23 -8.22 -21.95
N VAL A 249 -15.18 -7.19 -22.75
CA VAL A 249 -13.96 -6.42 -22.99
C VAL A 249 -14.25 -4.96 -22.63
N ASP A 250 -13.52 -4.44 -21.66
CA ASP A 250 -13.44 -3.01 -21.42
C ASP A 250 -12.20 -2.47 -22.14
N VAL A 251 -12.43 -1.63 -23.13
CA VAL A 251 -11.38 -0.99 -23.94
C VAL A 251 -11.07 0.39 -23.37
N SER A 252 -10.98 0.52 -22.05
CA SER A 252 -10.53 1.77 -21.47
C SER A 252 -9.05 1.95 -21.76
N ARG A 253 -8.69 3.12 -22.29
CA ARG A 253 -7.29 3.55 -22.48
C ARG A 253 -6.64 3.91 -21.15
N GLY A 254 -6.81 3.17 -20.07
CA GLY A 254 -6.25 3.52 -18.77
C GLY A 254 -6.50 5.00 -18.41
N VAL A 255 -6.90 5.27 -17.22
CA VAL A 255 -7.29 6.59 -16.75
C VAL A 255 -6.20 7.62 -17.07
N GLY A 256 -6.55 8.57 -17.95
CA GLY A 256 -5.95 9.90 -17.94
C GLY A 256 -4.50 10.01 -18.37
N ARG A 257 -4.25 9.75 -19.64
CA ARG A 257 -3.30 10.54 -20.41
C ARG A 257 -3.93 10.74 -21.77
N ASP A 258 -4.71 11.78 -21.86
CA ASP A 258 -4.99 12.41 -23.14
C ASP A 258 -3.72 13.10 -23.57
N ASP A 259 -3.18 12.68 -24.69
CA ASP A 259 -2.22 13.46 -25.48
C ASP A 259 -2.97 14.58 -26.20
#